data_e01dd5ee427816fabc891860b3a58ec0
#
_entry.id   e01dd5ee427816fabc891860b3a58ec0
#
_cell.length_a   1.000
_cell.length_b   1.000
_cell.length_c   1.000
_cell.angle_alpha   90.00
_cell.angle_beta   90.00
_cell.angle_gamma   90.00
#
_symmetry.space_group_name_H-M   'P 1'
#
loop_
_entity.id
_entity.type
_entity.pdbx_description
1 polymer ?
#
loop_
_entity_poly.entity_id
_entity_poly.type
_entity_poly.pdbx_seq_one_letter_code
_entity_poly.pdbx_strand_id
1 'polypeptide(L)'
;RSAPLLVNANDQLYPSLVLETIRAFFDETSYQLRVTPDIGVEWVRMGRQPPLATTPTGDVLISYWNEFPRVSASDLVAEDLGGKVYIWGLTAEGFNNPVSTPVGAMFPHEVQANLLQTVLNQTIIKKSYWYDLLALVVLLSAMLKVLFVTWKAPTRFALIGVGVLVGGQVYAGFYLWNNYLILFDTFYSAISSLLVFAHASFNKYYLTYKEKERIKKQFEGYCSPTVVKLLQENPDIIKKGTKREISILFSDLRGFTPLGESFGDDVQGLTKLMNGYMDAITQPVLNADGMIIKYIGDASMHVHNAPNDDPNHAYSAVKTGIEMLRAVEEFNIEVKRQGRPPVGMGAGINTGIGYLGEMGSTSRHSYDVLGDSVSTAARIESKCKEYGCLLLVGDATYQKTKDDFFYLKVDDLAVKGKSVGIGIYTVLDAQEKMEEWYDAQVAHEEMHELYRAQKFDEAIALCKKLETAFDQQMRGYYSMWIERCEFQKTQDLPEDWDGTFIATTK
;
A
#
# COMPACT_ATOMS: atom_id res chain seq x y z
N ARG A 1 30.90 -31.83 -28.48
CA ARG A 1 31.14 -31.82 -29.94
C ARG A 1 30.53 -33.03 -30.59
N SER A 2 30.10 -32.91 -31.85
CA SER A 2 29.67 -34.01 -32.71
C SER A 2 30.80 -34.37 -33.68
N ALA A 3 30.78 -35.61 -34.12
CA ALA A 3 31.59 -36.06 -35.24
C ALA A 3 30.71 -36.85 -36.21
N PRO A 4 30.95 -36.71 -37.51
CA PRO A 4 30.17 -37.41 -38.51
C PRO A 4 30.46 -38.90 -38.52
N LEU A 5 29.39 -39.72 -38.51
CA LEU A 5 29.52 -41.14 -38.85
C LEU A 5 29.47 -41.37 -40.37
N LEU A 6 28.82 -40.44 -41.09
CA LEU A 6 28.66 -40.44 -42.51
C LEU A 6 29.15 -39.13 -43.07
N VAL A 7 29.91 -39.16 -44.16
CA VAL A 7 30.40 -37.97 -44.87
C VAL A 7 29.78 -37.99 -46.27
N ASN A 8 29.11 -36.90 -46.62
CA ASN A 8 28.62 -36.72 -48.00
C ASN A 8 29.73 -36.12 -48.86
N ALA A 9 30.13 -36.85 -49.91
CA ALA A 9 31.04 -36.36 -50.89
C ALA A 9 30.49 -36.70 -52.28
N ASN A 10 30.34 -35.69 -53.13
CA ASN A 10 29.79 -35.82 -54.47
C ASN A 10 28.43 -36.56 -54.53
N ASP A 11 27.51 -36.20 -53.63
CA ASP A 11 26.17 -36.78 -53.47
C ASP A 11 26.17 -38.29 -53.11
N GLN A 12 27.29 -38.78 -52.70
CA GLN A 12 27.43 -40.14 -52.15
C GLN A 12 27.80 -40.08 -50.68
N LEU A 13 27.18 -40.96 -49.88
CA LEU A 13 27.47 -41.10 -48.45
C LEU A 13 28.60 -42.13 -48.25
N TYR A 14 29.65 -41.64 -47.61
CA TYR A 14 30.79 -42.47 -47.22
C TYR A 14 30.80 -42.68 -45.70
N PRO A 15 31.13 -43.88 -45.20
CA PRO A 15 31.31 -44.10 -43.80
C PRO A 15 32.57 -43.36 -43.30
N SER A 16 32.50 -42.85 -42.07
CA SER A 16 33.70 -42.34 -41.38
C SER A 16 34.69 -43.43 -41.07
N LEU A 17 35.94 -43.05 -40.80
CA LEU A 17 37.00 -43.99 -40.41
C LEU A 17 36.54 -44.88 -39.22
N VAL A 18 35.86 -44.28 -38.23
CA VAL A 18 35.38 -45.03 -37.06
C VAL A 18 34.29 -46.02 -37.44
N LEU A 19 33.32 -45.62 -38.26
CA LEU A 19 32.24 -46.48 -38.71
C LEU A 19 32.78 -47.70 -39.50
N GLU A 20 33.76 -47.44 -40.36
CA GLU A 20 34.41 -48.46 -41.17
C GLU A 20 35.29 -49.41 -40.29
N THR A 21 36.00 -48.84 -39.32
CA THR A 21 36.78 -49.64 -38.32
C THR A 21 35.89 -50.58 -37.55
N ILE A 22 34.70 -50.11 -37.12
CA ILE A 22 33.76 -50.96 -36.37
C ILE A 22 33.17 -52.03 -37.27
N ARG A 23 32.82 -51.70 -38.53
CA ARG A 23 32.35 -52.70 -39.54
C ARG A 23 33.35 -53.80 -39.74
N ALA A 24 34.62 -53.46 -39.94
CA ALA A 24 35.69 -54.39 -40.10
C ALA A 24 35.96 -55.25 -38.84
N PHE A 25 35.87 -54.61 -37.66
CA PHE A 25 36.06 -55.30 -36.38
C PHE A 25 35.00 -56.39 -36.11
N PHE A 26 33.73 -56.11 -36.48
CA PHE A 26 32.63 -57.07 -36.31
C PHE A 26 32.37 -57.94 -37.54
N ASP A 27 33.22 -57.90 -38.57
CA ASP A 27 33.08 -58.65 -39.85
C ASP A 27 31.69 -58.45 -40.51
N GLU A 28 31.14 -57.26 -40.43
CA GLU A 28 29.82 -56.92 -40.99
C GLU A 28 29.99 -56.44 -42.47
N THR A 29 28.98 -56.74 -43.32
CA THR A 29 29.07 -56.52 -44.75
C THR A 29 28.30 -55.29 -45.26
N SER A 30 27.41 -54.70 -44.43
CA SER A 30 26.53 -53.67 -44.88
C SER A 30 26.18 -52.65 -43.78
N TYR A 31 25.79 -51.45 -44.24
CA TYR A 31 25.21 -50.40 -43.44
C TYR A 31 23.71 -50.27 -43.71
N GLN A 32 22.94 -49.98 -42.69
CA GLN A 32 21.54 -49.57 -42.83
C GLN A 32 21.36 -48.19 -42.25
N LEU A 33 20.63 -47.37 -42.99
CA LEU A 33 20.31 -46.01 -42.58
C LEU A 33 18.83 -45.85 -42.52
N ARG A 34 18.36 -45.15 -41.46
CA ARG A 34 16.99 -44.66 -41.44
C ARG A 34 17.02 -43.16 -41.64
N VAL A 35 16.41 -42.72 -42.71
CA VAL A 35 16.27 -41.32 -43.05
C VAL A 35 14.79 -41.01 -43.11
N THR A 36 14.37 -40.01 -42.37
CA THR A 36 12.98 -39.51 -42.38
C THR A 36 12.97 -38.17 -43.10
N PRO A 37 12.07 -38.00 -44.10
CA PRO A 37 11.88 -36.72 -44.75
C PRO A 37 11.69 -35.61 -43.71
N ASP A 38 12.28 -34.43 -43.93
CA ASP A 38 12.26 -33.24 -43.09
C ASP A 38 12.98 -33.33 -41.73
N ILE A 39 13.37 -34.56 -41.26
CA ILE A 39 14.10 -34.76 -40.02
C ILE A 39 15.60 -35.10 -40.31
N GLY A 40 15.89 -35.79 -41.41
CA GLY A 40 17.23 -36.23 -41.73
C GLY A 40 17.56 -37.67 -41.27
N VAL A 41 18.84 -37.94 -40.97
CA VAL A 41 19.29 -39.27 -40.54
C VAL A 41 18.91 -39.45 -39.06
N GLU A 42 18.14 -40.52 -38.76
CA GLU A 42 17.76 -40.84 -37.39
C GLU A 42 18.74 -41.77 -36.71
N TRP A 43 19.18 -42.79 -37.45
CA TRP A 43 20.15 -43.76 -36.94
C TRP A 43 20.90 -44.44 -38.08
N VAL A 44 22.09 -44.94 -37.73
CA VAL A 44 22.95 -45.78 -38.56
C VAL A 44 23.10 -47.12 -37.86
N ARG A 45 22.99 -48.23 -38.60
CA ARG A 45 23.20 -49.59 -38.09
C ARG A 45 24.18 -50.37 -38.99
N MET A 46 25.05 -51.07 -38.37
CA MET A 46 26.00 -51.96 -39.05
C MET A 46 25.52 -53.43 -38.86
N GLY A 47 25.15 -54.07 -39.95
CA GLY A 47 24.70 -55.42 -39.97
C GLY A 47 23.70 -55.75 -38.85
N ARG A 48 24.10 -56.66 -37.92
CA ARG A 48 23.30 -57.10 -36.79
C ARG A 48 23.49 -56.27 -35.51
N GLN A 49 24.37 -55.29 -35.53
CA GLN A 49 24.63 -54.45 -34.35
C GLN A 49 23.42 -53.52 -34.01
N PRO A 50 23.30 -53.11 -32.78
CA PRO A 50 22.22 -52.17 -32.42
C PRO A 50 22.34 -50.84 -33.18
N PRO A 51 21.21 -50.18 -33.49
CA PRO A 51 21.22 -48.91 -34.19
C PRO A 51 21.86 -47.81 -33.35
N LEU A 52 22.75 -47.04 -33.96
CA LEU A 52 23.40 -45.87 -33.37
C LEU A 52 22.56 -44.63 -33.68
N ALA A 53 21.99 -44.01 -32.67
CA ALA A 53 21.24 -42.77 -32.84
C ALA A 53 22.15 -41.63 -33.29
N THR A 54 21.73 -40.87 -34.31
CA THR A 54 22.50 -39.78 -34.88
C THR A 54 21.72 -38.46 -34.76
N THR A 55 22.42 -37.33 -34.95
CA THR A 55 21.77 -36.06 -35.27
C THR A 55 21.17 -36.11 -36.69
N PRO A 56 20.31 -35.18 -37.08
CA PRO A 56 19.75 -35.10 -38.43
C PRO A 56 20.80 -35.09 -39.56
N THR A 57 22.00 -34.62 -39.28
CA THR A 57 23.15 -34.60 -40.22
C THR A 57 23.94 -35.89 -40.26
N GLY A 58 23.56 -36.90 -39.46
CA GLY A 58 24.30 -38.16 -39.37
C GLY A 58 25.51 -38.13 -38.43
N ASP A 59 25.58 -37.12 -37.57
CA ASP A 59 26.64 -36.98 -36.58
C ASP A 59 26.29 -37.69 -35.29
N VAL A 60 27.33 -38.06 -34.53
CA VAL A 60 27.20 -38.57 -33.16
C VAL A 60 27.86 -37.61 -32.17
N LEU A 61 27.20 -37.36 -31.04
CA LEU A 61 27.79 -36.63 -29.94
C LEU A 61 28.78 -37.52 -29.16
N ILE A 62 30.02 -37.07 -29.06
CA ILE A 62 31.12 -37.85 -28.49
C ILE A 62 31.06 -37.75 -26.96
N SER A 63 31.12 -38.91 -26.30
CA SER A 63 31.45 -39.01 -24.87
C SER A 63 32.97 -39.04 -24.73
N TYR A 64 33.54 -38.00 -24.16
CA TYR A 64 34.98 -37.90 -24.00
C TYR A 64 35.46 -38.65 -22.78
N TRP A 65 36.54 -39.45 -22.95
CA TRP A 65 37.26 -40.14 -21.91
C TRP A 65 38.63 -39.45 -21.71
N ASN A 66 39.13 -39.43 -20.51
CA ASN A 66 40.25 -38.56 -20.18
C ASN A 66 41.59 -39.03 -20.79
N GLU A 67 41.84 -40.33 -20.87
CA GLU A 67 43.11 -40.83 -21.35
C GLU A 67 43.01 -42.17 -22.04
N PHE A 68 43.70 -42.31 -23.18
CA PHE A 68 43.98 -43.58 -23.83
C PHE A 68 45.44 -43.97 -23.59
N PRO A 69 45.74 -45.27 -23.45
CA PRO A 69 47.11 -45.73 -23.44
C PRO A 69 47.84 -45.30 -24.72
N ARG A 70 48.94 -44.59 -24.56
CA ARG A 70 49.78 -44.13 -25.69
C ARG A 70 51.06 -44.95 -25.70
N VAL A 71 51.38 -45.49 -26.85
CA VAL A 71 52.64 -46.26 -27.07
C VAL A 71 53.35 -45.63 -28.25
N SER A 72 54.66 -45.37 -28.13
CA SER A 72 55.45 -44.93 -29.30
C SER A 72 55.56 -46.08 -30.31
N ALA A 73 55.47 -45.67 -31.60
CA ALA A 73 55.61 -46.67 -32.66
C ALA A 73 56.91 -47.45 -32.58
N SER A 74 57.98 -46.87 -32.01
CA SER A 74 59.27 -47.55 -31.78
C SER A 74 59.23 -48.61 -30.69
N ASP A 75 58.27 -48.55 -29.78
CA ASP A 75 58.15 -49.38 -28.57
C ASP A 75 57.09 -50.48 -28.72
N LEU A 76 56.46 -50.57 -29.91
CA LEU A 76 55.37 -51.46 -30.18
C LEU A 76 55.97 -52.89 -30.50
N VAL A 77 55.62 -53.92 -29.68
CA VAL A 77 56.03 -55.29 -29.87
C VAL A 77 54.87 -56.04 -30.53
N ALA A 78 55.18 -56.88 -31.51
CA ALA A 78 54.20 -57.68 -32.29
C ALA A 78 53.26 -58.56 -31.44
N GLU A 79 53.68 -59.00 -30.28
CA GLU A 79 52.93 -59.88 -29.36
C GLU A 79 51.81 -59.11 -28.63
N ASP A 80 51.89 -57.76 -28.54
CA ASP A 80 50.92 -56.92 -27.88
C ASP A 80 49.72 -56.53 -28.79
N LEU A 81 49.78 -56.83 -30.08
CA LEU A 81 48.82 -56.40 -31.09
C LEU A 81 47.53 -57.20 -31.17
N GLY A 82 47.54 -58.39 -30.55
CA GLY A 82 46.41 -59.33 -30.63
C GLY A 82 45.12 -58.84 -29.99
N GLY A 83 44.01 -58.78 -30.75
CA GLY A 83 42.67 -58.50 -30.22
C GLY A 83 42.41 -57.07 -29.79
N LYS A 84 43.26 -56.15 -30.19
CA LYS A 84 43.12 -54.71 -29.86
C LYS A 84 42.99 -53.85 -31.14
N VAL A 85 42.34 -52.71 -31.05
CA VAL A 85 42.30 -51.70 -32.11
C VAL A 85 43.29 -50.58 -31.80
N TYR A 86 44.18 -50.31 -32.72
CA TYR A 86 45.18 -49.23 -32.61
C TYR A 86 44.87 -48.14 -33.58
N ILE A 87 44.87 -46.89 -33.08
CA ILE A 87 44.72 -45.71 -33.89
C ILE A 87 46.09 -44.98 -33.97
N TRP A 88 46.62 -44.90 -35.17
CA TRP A 88 47.90 -44.26 -35.42
C TRP A 88 47.67 -42.74 -35.63
N GLY A 89 48.54 -41.95 -35.07
CA GLY A 89 48.50 -40.49 -35.23
C GLY A 89 49.85 -39.85 -35.03
N LEU A 90 50.08 -38.74 -35.71
CA LEU A 90 51.26 -37.92 -35.57
C LEU A 90 51.02 -36.85 -34.49
N THR A 91 51.95 -36.77 -33.53
CA THR A 91 51.89 -35.79 -32.45
C THR A 91 53.02 -34.76 -32.54
N ALA A 92 53.90 -34.84 -33.58
CA ALA A 92 54.98 -33.92 -33.79
C ALA A 92 54.46 -32.48 -34.14
N GLU A 93 55.09 -31.50 -33.56
CA GLU A 93 54.77 -30.09 -33.82
C GLU A 93 54.91 -29.77 -35.31
N GLY A 94 53.91 -29.03 -35.84
CA GLY A 94 53.86 -28.64 -37.24
C GLY A 94 53.16 -29.62 -38.17
N PHE A 95 52.92 -30.89 -37.77
CA PHE A 95 52.20 -31.85 -38.61
C PHE A 95 50.72 -32.01 -38.25
N ASN A 96 50.37 -31.84 -36.97
CA ASN A 96 48.98 -31.89 -36.55
C ASN A 96 48.71 -30.91 -35.43
N ASN A 97 47.67 -30.09 -35.59
CA ASN A 97 47.26 -29.15 -34.59
C ASN A 97 46.22 -29.80 -33.66
N PRO A 98 46.38 -29.68 -32.33
CA PRO A 98 45.37 -30.17 -31.38
C PRO A 98 44.05 -29.45 -31.55
N VAL A 99 42.97 -30.19 -31.39
CA VAL A 99 41.60 -29.67 -31.47
C VAL A 99 41.10 -29.43 -30.03
N SER A 100 40.50 -28.28 -29.81
CA SER A 100 39.88 -27.97 -28.51
C SER A 100 38.67 -28.88 -28.28
N THR A 101 38.64 -29.59 -27.16
CA THR A 101 37.52 -30.45 -26.73
C THR A 101 36.98 -30.01 -25.35
N PRO A 102 35.84 -30.54 -24.89
CA PRO A 102 35.32 -30.21 -23.55
C PRO A 102 36.25 -30.62 -22.39
N VAL A 103 37.13 -31.56 -22.63
CA VAL A 103 38.11 -32.09 -21.64
C VAL A 103 39.54 -31.56 -21.85
N GLY A 104 39.72 -30.63 -22.78
CA GLY A 104 41.02 -30.05 -23.11
C GLY A 104 41.40 -30.18 -24.58
N ALA A 105 42.64 -29.79 -24.92
CA ALA A 105 43.15 -29.94 -26.28
C ALA A 105 43.54 -31.39 -26.53
N MET A 106 43.05 -31.96 -27.64
CA MET A 106 43.32 -33.36 -28.05
C MET A 106 43.76 -33.39 -29.51
N PHE A 107 44.63 -34.32 -29.88
CA PHE A 107 44.95 -34.55 -31.25
C PHE A 107 43.77 -35.19 -32.04
N PRO A 108 43.64 -34.98 -33.37
CA PRO A 108 42.54 -35.54 -34.17
C PRO A 108 42.35 -37.04 -34.02
N HIS A 109 43.44 -37.83 -33.94
CA HIS A 109 43.37 -39.27 -33.74
C HIS A 109 42.83 -39.67 -32.36
N GLU A 110 43.06 -38.85 -31.33
CA GLU A 110 42.48 -39.08 -29.98
C GLU A 110 40.97 -38.78 -29.99
N VAL A 111 40.51 -37.79 -30.76
CA VAL A 111 39.09 -37.53 -30.97
C VAL A 111 38.43 -38.74 -31.67
N GLN A 112 39.09 -39.33 -32.67
CA GLN A 112 38.62 -40.56 -33.34
C GLN A 112 38.59 -41.74 -32.36
N ALA A 113 39.57 -41.87 -31.47
CA ALA A 113 39.57 -42.90 -30.42
C ALA A 113 38.38 -42.72 -29.47
N ASN A 114 38.09 -41.48 -29.06
CA ASN A 114 36.92 -41.15 -28.23
C ASN A 114 35.60 -41.48 -28.95
N LEU A 115 35.50 -41.20 -30.25
CA LEU A 115 34.34 -41.54 -31.05
C LEU A 115 34.15 -43.05 -31.15
N LEU A 116 35.24 -43.78 -31.43
CA LEU A 116 35.22 -45.24 -31.47
C LEU A 116 34.74 -45.84 -30.15
N GLN A 117 35.31 -45.39 -29.07
CA GLN A 117 34.94 -45.88 -27.73
C GLN A 117 33.49 -45.53 -27.37
N THR A 118 33.03 -44.31 -27.75
CA THR A 118 31.62 -43.88 -27.56
C THR A 118 30.66 -44.84 -28.25
N VAL A 119 30.99 -45.26 -29.47
CA VAL A 119 30.17 -46.22 -30.26
C VAL A 119 30.23 -47.61 -29.68
N LEU A 120 31.44 -48.13 -29.36
CA LEU A 120 31.62 -49.46 -28.80
C LEU A 120 30.96 -49.63 -27.43
N ASN A 121 31.06 -48.65 -26.57
CA ASN A 121 30.45 -48.68 -25.24
C ASN A 121 28.96 -48.27 -25.25
N GLN A 122 28.41 -47.93 -26.42
CA GLN A 122 27.04 -47.45 -26.58
C GLN A 122 26.72 -46.22 -25.67
N THR A 123 27.75 -45.43 -25.36
CA THR A 123 27.60 -44.21 -24.54
C THR A 123 27.24 -42.98 -25.38
N ILE A 124 26.42 -43.18 -26.39
CA ILE A 124 26.00 -42.15 -27.32
C ILE A 124 25.05 -41.19 -26.62
N ILE A 125 25.38 -39.92 -26.62
CA ILE A 125 24.53 -38.86 -26.08
C ILE A 125 23.32 -38.69 -27.02
N LYS A 126 22.14 -38.97 -26.49
CA LYS A 126 20.88 -38.87 -27.25
C LYS A 126 20.41 -37.41 -27.33
N LYS A 127 20.33 -36.92 -28.55
CA LYS A 127 19.69 -35.61 -28.87
C LYS A 127 18.67 -35.85 -29.99
N SER A 128 17.42 -35.50 -29.75
CA SER A 128 16.35 -35.65 -30.73
C SER A 128 15.54 -34.39 -30.77
N TYR A 129 14.95 -34.07 -31.92
CA TYR A 129 14.02 -32.96 -32.10
C TYR A 129 12.86 -32.97 -31.07
N TRP A 130 12.37 -34.16 -30.71
CA TRP A 130 11.31 -34.32 -29.70
C TRP A 130 11.74 -33.87 -28.29
N TYR A 131 13.02 -33.98 -27.96
CA TYR A 131 13.55 -33.47 -26.68
C TYR A 131 13.57 -31.93 -26.66
N ASP A 132 13.90 -31.28 -27.78
CA ASP A 132 13.89 -29.85 -27.91
C ASP A 132 12.44 -29.29 -27.84
N LEU A 133 11.46 -29.96 -28.47
CA LEU A 133 10.06 -29.62 -28.35
C LEU A 133 9.55 -29.79 -26.91
N LEU A 134 9.91 -30.90 -26.25
CA LEU A 134 9.55 -31.13 -24.84
C LEU A 134 10.18 -30.08 -23.92
N ALA A 135 11.41 -29.68 -24.17
CA ALA A 135 12.09 -28.62 -23.43
C ALA A 135 11.33 -27.29 -23.56
N LEU A 136 10.82 -26.95 -24.74
CA LEU A 136 9.98 -25.77 -24.95
C LEU A 136 8.67 -25.84 -24.15
N VAL A 137 7.99 -26.98 -24.14
CA VAL A 137 6.75 -27.18 -23.35
C VAL A 137 7.04 -27.03 -21.85
N VAL A 138 8.15 -27.61 -21.37
CA VAL A 138 8.59 -27.48 -19.97
C VAL A 138 8.88 -26.02 -19.65
N LEU A 139 9.59 -25.28 -20.51
CA LEU A 139 9.88 -23.86 -20.36
C LEU A 139 8.57 -23.05 -20.19
N LEU A 140 7.64 -23.19 -21.15
CA LEU A 140 6.37 -22.43 -21.10
C LEU A 140 5.54 -22.78 -19.85
N SER A 141 5.47 -24.07 -19.50
CA SER A 141 4.75 -24.49 -18.29
C SER A 141 5.38 -23.96 -17.00
N ALA A 142 6.71 -23.92 -16.94
CA ALA A 142 7.45 -23.37 -15.82
C ALA A 142 7.20 -21.87 -15.67
N MET A 143 7.24 -21.10 -16.76
CA MET A 143 6.95 -19.66 -16.76
C MET A 143 5.53 -19.38 -16.22
N LEU A 144 4.51 -20.14 -16.67
CA LEU A 144 3.13 -20.00 -16.19
C LEU A 144 3.01 -20.32 -14.70
N LYS A 145 3.67 -21.40 -14.24
CA LYS A 145 3.67 -21.75 -12.80
C LYS A 145 4.35 -20.68 -11.96
N VAL A 146 5.48 -20.12 -12.42
CA VAL A 146 6.17 -19.01 -11.74
C VAL A 146 5.27 -17.80 -11.63
N LEU A 147 4.61 -17.39 -12.72
CA LEU A 147 3.64 -16.28 -12.70
C LEU A 147 2.51 -16.54 -11.70
N PHE A 148 1.92 -17.72 -11.72
CA PHE A 148 0.83 -18.09 -10.82
C PHE A 148 1.26 -18.05 -9.34
N VAL A 149 2.41 -18.64 -9.01
CA VAL A 149 2.95 -18.68 -7.64
C VAL A 149 3.28 -17.26 -7.16
N THR A 150 3.93 -16.45 -8.00
CA THR A 150 4.29 -15.06 -7.65
C THR A 150 3.08 -14.20 -7.41
N TRP A 151 2.00 -14.40 -8.18
CA TRP A 151 0.76 -13.64 -8.01
C TRP A 151 0.01 -14.03 -6.72
N LYS A 152 -0.15 -15.32 -6.45
CA LYS A 152 -0.96 -15.85 -5.34
C LYS A 152 -0.23 -15.82 -3.98
N ALA A 153 1.05 -16.15 -3.95
CA ALA A 153 1.80 -16.30 -2.70
C ALA A 153 2.46 -14.99 -2.23
N PRO A 154 2.66 -14.80 -0.91
CA PRO A 154 3.58 -13.78 -0.39
C PRO A 154 4.98 -13.97 -0.98
N THR A 155 5.70 -12.87 -1.25
CA THR A 155 6.96 -12.86 -2.01
C THR A 155 8.01 -13.82 -1.43
N ARG A 156 8.09 -13.94 -0.09
CA ARG A 156 9.02 -14.88 0.59
C ARG A 156 8.75 -16.34 0.25
N PHE A 157 7.48 -16.75 0.18
CA PHE A 157 7.10 -18.12 -0.19
C PHE A 157 7.19 -18.35 -1.70
N ALA A 158 6.92 -17.32 -2.50
CA ALA A 158 7.11 -17.37 -3.95
C ALA A 158 8.58 -17.63 -4.30
N LEU A 159 9.54 -17.00 -3.60
CA LEU A 159 10.97 -17.23 -3.79
C LEU A 159 11.35 -18.69 -3.53
N ILE A 160 10.85 -19.29 -2.45
CA ILE A 160 11.09 -20.71 -2.13
C ILE A 160 10.48 -21.60 -3.20
N GLY A 161 9.23 -21.34 -3.60
CA GLY A 161 8.54 -22.11 -4.64
C GLY A 161 9.26 -22.09 -6.00
N VAL A 162 9.75 -20.92 -6.40
CA VAL A 162 10.55 -20.79 -7.64
C VAL A 162 11.90 -21.49 -7.50
N GLY A 163 12.56 -21.38 -6.35
CA GLY A 163 13.81 -22.10 -6.06
C GLY A 163 13.64 -23.61 -6.18
N VAL A 164 12.58 -24.18 -5.63
CA VAL A 164 12.26 -25.61 -5.75
C VAL A 164 11.96 -26.01 -7.21
N LEU A 165 11.24 -25.15 -7.94
CA LEU A 165 10.89 -25.42 -9.34
C LEU A 165 12.14 -25.42 -10.24
N VAL A 166 13.00 -24.39 -10.09
CA VAL A 166 14.27 -24.29 -10.85
C VAL A 166 15.23 -25.41 -10.46
N GLY A 167 15.38 -25.68 -9.16
CA GLY A 167 16.21 -26.79 -8.66
C GLY A 167 15.72 -28.14 -9.16
N GLY A 168 14.40 -28.34 -9.20
CA GLY A 168 13.80 -29.57 -9.75
C GLY A 168 14.06 -29.74 -11.25
N GLN A 169 14.04 -28.68 -12.05
CA GLN A 169 14.37 -28.70 -13.48
C GLN A 169 15.85 -29.09 -13.71
N VAL A 170 16.75 -28.43 -12.98
CA VAL A 170 18.19 -28.72 -13.06
C VAL A 170 18.48 -30.17 -12.63
N TYR A 171 17.86 -30.59 -11.55
CA TYR A 171 17.99 -31.97 -11.08
C TYR A 171 17.46 -33.01 -12.11
N ALA A 172 16.29 -32.72 -12.73
CA ALA A 172 15.72 -33.59 -13.75
C ALA A 172 16.65 -33.69 -14.99
N GLY A 173 17.24 -32.56 -15.43
CA GLY A 173 18.23 -32.59 -16.51
C GLY A 173 19.44 -33.41 -16.16
N PHE A 174 19.99 -33.23 -14.94
CA PHE A 174 21.13 -34.05 -14.45
C PHE A 174 20.78 -35.55 -14.33
N TYR A 175 19.57 -35.86 -13.85
CA TYR A 175 19.10 -37.24 -13.76
C TYR A 175 18.97 -37.93 -15.14
N LEU A 176 18.40 -37.21 -16.13
CA LEU A 176 18.29 -37.71 -17.51
C LEU A 176 19.66 -37.93 -18.16
N TRP A 177 20.59 -37.00 -17.89
CA TRP A 177 21.96 -37.13 -18.34
C TRP A 177 22.65 -38.37 -17.75
N ASN A 178 22.64 -38.54 -16.45
CA ASN A 178 23.39 -39.63 -15.78
C ASN A 178 22.81 -41.01 -16.05
N ASN A 179 21.50 -41.17 -16.17
CA ASN A 179 20.87 -42.50 -16.28
C ASN A 179 20.56 -42.88 -17.73
N TYR A 180 20.34 -41.91 -18.61
CA TYR A 180 19.84 -42.17 -19.97
C TYR A 180 20.70 -41.57 -21.08
N LEU A 181 21.72 -40.81 -20.74
CA LEU A 181 22.55 -40.03 -21.68
C LEU A 181 21.72 -39.10 -22.58
N ILE A 182 20.61 -38.60 -22.07
CA ILE A 182 19.76 -37.66 -22.79
C ILE A 182 20.24 -36.25 -22.51
N LEU A 183 20.62 -35.52 -23.57
CA LEU A 183 20.92 -34.06 -23.49
C LEU A 183 19.62 -33.29 -23.52
N PHE A 184 19.11 -32.98 -22.33
CA PHE A 184 17.91 -32.18 -22.16
C PHE A 184 18.29 -30.77 -21.67
N ASP A 185 17.99 -29.77 -22.47
CA ASP A 185 18.38 -28.37 -22.17
C ASP A 185 17.46 -27.75 -21.12
N THR A 186 17.92 -27.73 -19.88
CA THR A 186 17.23 -27.08 -18.74
C THR A 186 17.72 -25.67 -18.47
N PHE A 187 18.79 -25.21 -19.11
CA PHE A 187 19.44 -23.95 -18.82
C PHE A 187 18.55 -22.76 -19.18
N TYR A 188 18.01 -22.75 -20.41
CA TYR A 188 17.09 -21.69 -20.83
C TYR A 188 15.81 -21.66 -20.02
N SER A 189 15.28 -22.81 -19.64
CA SER A 189 14.10 -22.92 -18.79
C SER A 189 14.34 -22.35 -17.38
N ALA A 190 15.49 -22.63 -16.79
CA ALA A 190 15.90 -22.13 -15.49
C ALA A 190 16.08 -20.60 -15.50
N ILE A 191 16.84 -20.07 -16.45
CA ILE A 191 17.06 -18.62 -16.59
C ILE A 191 15.74 -17.89 -16.88
N SER A 192 14.93 -18.38 -17.82
CA SER A 192 13.64 -17.78 -18.13
C SER A 192 12.72 -17.75 -16.91
N SER A 193 12.70 -18.82 -16.11
CA SER A 193 11.93 -18.86 -14.86
C SER A 193 12.37 -17.79 -13.86
N LEU A 194 13.67 -17.55 -13.72
CA LEU A 194 14.22 -16.50 -12.84
C LEU A 194 13.89 -15.10 -13.37
N LEU A 195 14.00 -14.86 -14.67
CA LEU A 195 13.66 -13.58 -15.28
C LEU A 195 12.17 -13.26 -15.12
N VAL A 196 11.30 -14.25 -15.36
CA VAL A 196 9.85 -14.09 -15.16
C VAL A 196 9.53 -13.81 -13.70
N PHE A 197 10.19 -14.50 -12.77
CA PHE A 197 10.03 -14.24 -11.34
C PHE A 197 10.45 -12.82 -10.96
N ALA A 198 11.60 -12.37 -11.44
CA ALA A 198 12.08 -11.00 -11.19
C ALA A 198 11.10 -9.95 -11.72
N HIS A 199 10.64 -10.13 -12.97
CA HIS A 199 9.67 -9.23 -13.60
C HIS A 199 8.32 -9.22 -12.87
N ALA A 200 7.76 -10.39 -12.54
CA ALA A 200 6.50 -10.51 -11.84
C ALA A 200 6.55 -9.94 -10.42
N SER A 201 7.67 -10.15 -9.71
CA SER A 201 7.91 -9.60 -8.38
C SER A 201 8.02 -8.08 -8.41
N PHE A 202 8.74 -7.53 -9.40
CA PHE A 202 8.84 -6.08 -9.60
C PHE A 202 7.46 -5.47 -9.88
N ASN A 203 6.67 -6.04 -10.79
CA ASN A 203 5.34 -5.55 -11.09
C ASN A 203 4.41 -5.60 -9.86
N LYS A 204 4.44 -6.68 -9.09
CA LYS A 204 3.67 -6.81 -7.86
C LYS A 204 4.05 -5.73 -6.84
N TYR A 205 5.36 -5.50 -6.64
CA TYR A 205 5.87 -4.45 -5.77
C TYR A 205 5.41 -3.07 -6.25
N TYR A 206 5.55 -2.78 -7.54
CA TYR A 206 5.18 -1.49 -8.13
C TYR A 206 3.68 -1.18 -8.02
N LEU A 207 2.81 -2.18 -8.26
CA LEU A 207 1.36 -2.03 -8.09
C LEU A 207 0.98 -1.77 -6.63
N THR A 208 1.60 -2.51 -5.70
CA THR A 208 1.40 -2.29 -4.26
C THR A 208 1.89 -0.92 -3.81
N TYR A 209 3.03 -0.47 -4.33
CA TYR A 209 3.56 0.86 -4.05
C TYR A 209 2.63 1.96 -4.57
N LYS A 210 2.15 1.86 -5.81
CA LYS A 210 1.18 2.80 -6.38
C LYS A 210 -0.14 2.88 -5.60
N GLU A 211 -0.64 1.75 -5.12
CA GLU A 211 -1.86 1.72 -4.29
C GLU A 211 -1.64 2.45 -2.97
N LYS A 212 -0.51 2.23 -2.31
CA LYS A 212 -0.13 2.97 -1.09
C LYS A 212 0.00 4.47 -1.33
N GLU A 213 0.65 4.89 -2.40
CA GLU A 213 0.77 6.30 -2.79
C GLU A 213 -0.59 6.93 -3.10
N ARG A 214 -1.50 6.20 -3.73
CA ARG A 214 -2.85 6.66 -4.01
C ARG A 214 -3.61 6.96 -2.71
N ILE A 215 -3.57 6.02 -1.75
CA ILE A 215 -4.20 6.20 -0.43
C ILE A 215 -3.57 7.39 0.29
N LYS A 216 -2.24 7.51 0.29
CA LYS A 216 -1.53 8.64 0.89
C LYS A 216 -2.06 9.97 0.35
N LYS A 217 -2.05 10.17 -0.97
CA LYS A 217 -2.51 11.40 -1.61
C LYS A 217 -3.99 11.70 -1.34
N GLN A 218 -4.83 10.67 -1.21
CA GLN A 218 -6.26 10.85 -0.94
C GLN A 218 -6.50 11.43 0.46
N PHE A 219 -5.68 11.10 1.45
CA PHE A 219 -5.89 11.48 2.84
C PHE A 219 -4.88 12.51 3.38
N GLU A 220 -3.83 12.85 2.64
CA GLU A 220 -2.75 13.75 3.08
C GLU A 220 -3.26 15.17 3.41
N GLY A 221 -4.39 15.59 2.83
CA GLY A 221 -5.03 16.87 3.14
C GLY A 221 -6.10 16.83 4.23
N TYR A 222 -6.44 15.64 4.76
CA TYR A 222 -7.55 15.47 5.72
C TYR A 222 -7.09 14.94 7.08
N CYS A 223 -5.93 14.33 7.15
CA CYS A 223 -5.46 13.61 8.34
C CYS A 223 -4.01 13.95 8.66
N SER A 224 -3.66 13.77 9.95
CA SER A 224 -2.26 13.79 10.37
C SER A 224 -1.44 12.69 9.66
N PRO A 225 -0.11 12.84 9.53
CA PRO A 225 0.76 11.82 8.95
C PRO A 225 0.62 10.45 9.62
N THR A 226 0.38 10.41 10.93
CA THR A 226 0.16 9.18 11.71
C THR A 226 -1.08 8.44 11.24
N VAL A 227 -2.18 9.17 11.05
CA VAL A 227 -3.45 8.63 10.55
C VAL A 227 -3.29 8.12 9.12
N VAL A 228 -2.61 8.88 8.25
CA VAL A 228 -2.33 8.45 6.86
C VAL A 228 -1.56 7.13 6.84
N LYS A 229 -0.56 6.97 7.71
CA LYS A 229 0.21 5.73 7.83
C LYS A 229 -0.67 4.54 8.24
N LEU A 230 -1.55 4.71 9.23
CA LEU A 230 -2.49 3.68 9.66
C LEU A 230 -3.41 3.23 8.51
N LEU A 231 -3.95 4.18 7.74
CA LEU A 231 -4.81 3.89 6.59
C LEU A 231 -4.06 3.16 5.47
N GLN A 232 -2.76 3.44 5.28
CA GLN A 232 -1.91 2.70 4.34
C GLN A 232 -1.65 1.26 4.78
N GLU A 233 -1.53 1.03 6.10
CA GLU A 233 -1.32 -0.30 6.66
C GLU A 233 -2.60 -1.14 6.67
N ASN A 234 -3.76 -0.50 6.87
CA ASN A 234 -5.07 -1.13 6.99
C ASN A 234 -6.14 -0.48 6.08
N PRO A 235 -6.05 -0.61 4.75
CA PRO A 235 -6.98 0.02 3.81
C PRO A 235 -8.46 -0.39 3.98
N ASP A 236 -8.70 -1.56 4.57
CA ASP A 236 -10.05 -2.09 4.78
C ASP A 236 -10.84 -1.37 5.89
N ILE A 237 -10.17 -0.61 6.76
CA ILE A 237 -10.85 0.21 7.80
C ILE A 237 -11.82 1.20 7.14
N ILE A 238 -11.43 1.78 6.02
CA ILE A 238 -12.23 2.77 5.29
C ILE A 238 -13.46 2.11 4.64
N LYS A 239 -13.27 0.94 4.02
CA LYS A 239 -14.30 0.26 3.23
C LYS A 239 -15.39 -0.41 4.06
N LYS A 240 -15.04 -0.93 5.23
CA LYS A 240 -15.97 -1.72 6.06
C LYS A 240 -16.97 -0.87 6.85
N GLY A 241 -16.69 0.44 6.99
CA GLY A 241 -17.43 1.29 7.91
C GLY A 241 -17.28 0.83 9.37
N THR A 242 -17.30 1.77 10.29
CA THR A 242 -17.19 1.49 11.72
C THR A 242 -18.25 2.23 12.51
N LYS A 243 -18.78 1.58 13.54
CA LYS A 243 -19.62 2.21 14.55
C LYS A 243 -18.81 2.36 15.81
N ARG A 244 -18.58 3.59 16.26
CA ARG A 244 -17.81 3.86 17.47
C ARG A 244 -18.22 5.15 18.15
N GLU A 245 -17.86 5.31 19.41
CA GLU A 245 -18.00 6.59 20.10
C GLU A 245 -16.92 7.54 19.62
N ILE A 246 -17.30 8.76 19.26
CA ILE A 246 -16.41 9.80 18.75
C ILE A 246 -16.78 11.15 19.35
N SER A 247 -15.83 12.08 19.34
CA SER A 247 -16.11 13.49 19.59
C SER A 247 -16.07 14.25 18.27
N ILE A 248 -17.18 14.94 18.00
CA ILE A 248 -17.40 15.70 16.75
C ILE A 248 -17.29 17.18 17.10
N LEU A 249 -16.50 17.91 16.33
CA LEU A 249 -16.34 19.33 16.40
C LEU A 249 -16.79 19.97 15.08
N PHE A 250 -17.76 20.86 15.16
CA PHE A 250 -18.11 21.79 14.07
C PHE A 250 -17.54 23.17 14.39
N SER A 251 -17.00 23.86 13.38
CA SER A 251 -16.63 25.25 13.50
C SER A 251 -17.18 26.06 12.33
N ASP A 252 -17.54 27.33 12.56
CA ASP A 252 -18.04 28.22 11.56
C ASP A 252 -17.42 29.61 11.72
N LEU A 253 -17.12 30.27 10.59
CA LEU A 253 -16.51 31.58 10.54
C LEU A 253 -17.54 32.65 10.85
N ARG A 254 -17.18 33.58 11.69
CA ARG A 254 -18.01 34.76 12.01
C ARG A 254 -17.40 36.05 11.45
N GLY A 255 -18.26 36.92 10.94
CA GLY A 255 -17.81 38.18 10.35
C GLY A 255 -17.34 38.06 8.91
N PHE A 256 -17.67 36.95 8.21
CA PHE A 256 -17.30 36.77 6.81
C PHE A 256 -17.88 37.87 5.89
N THR A 257 -19.14 38.26 6.06
CA THR A 257 -19.80 39.27 5.20
C THR A 257 -19.05 40.60 5.18
N PRO A 258 -18.81 41.27 6.31
CA PRO A 258 -18.04 42.53 6.31
C PRO A 258 -16.59 42.34 5.85
N LEU A 259 -16.00 41.17 6.10
CA LEU A 259 -14.68 40.84 5.60
C LEU A 259 -14.69 40.74 4.06
N GLY A 260 -15.62 39.97 3.49
CA GLY A 260 -15.76 39.80 2.03
C GLY A 260 -15.98 41.14 1.33
N GLU A 261 -16.88 42.00 1.87
CA GLU A 261 -17.13 43.33 1.37
C GLU A 261 -15.86 44.21 1.37
N SER A 262 -14.97 44.03 2.35
CA SER A 262 -13.72 44.78 2.45
C SER A 262 -12.73 44.48 1.32
N PHE A 263 -12.91 43.38 0.58
CA PHE A 263 -12.07 43.01 -0.56
C PHE A 263 -12.59 43.55 -1.91
N GLY A 264 -13.88 43.92 -2.00
CA GLY A 264 -14.48 44.35 -3.26
C GLY A 264 -14.25 43.35 -4.37
N ASP A 265 -13.57 43.78 -5.46
CA ASP A 265 -13.28 42.91 -6.62
C ASP A 265 -11.99 42.08 -6.45
N ASP A 266 -11.27 42.17 -5.34
CA ASP A 266 -10.03 41.41 -5.08
C ASP A 266 -10.33 39.95 -4.63
N VAL A 267 -10.79 39.12 -5.56
CA VAL A 267 -11.11 37.72 -5.31
C VAL A 267 -9.87 36.93 -4.87
N GLN A 268 -8.68 37.25 -5.41
CA GLN A 268 -7.44 36.54 -5.07
C GLN A 268 -7.00 36.80 -3.63
N GLY A 269 -7.12 38.10 -3.20
CA GLY A 269 -6.83 38.48 -1.83
C GLY A 269 -7.76 37.77 -0.84
N LEU A 270 -9.08 37.78 -1.12
CA LEU A 270 -10.08 37.10 -0.30
C LEU A 270 -9.78 35.56 -0.23
N THR A 271 -9.52 34.92 -1.37
CA THR A 271 -9.20 33.51 -1.40
C THR A 271 -7.94 33.17 -0.58
N LYS A 272 -6.90 34.00 -0.70
CA LYS A 272 -5.67 33.82 0.07
C LYS A 272 -5.90 33.94 1.57
N LEU A 273 -6.73 34.93 1.98
CA LEU A 273 -7.08 35.15 3.37
C LEU A 273 -7.92 33.98 3.91
N MET A 274 -8.91 33.50 3.16
CA MET A 274 -9.72 32.34 3.53
C MET A 274 -8.89 31.08 3.69
N ASN A 275 -7.94 30.83 2.77
CA ASN A 275 -7.02 29.70 2.92
C ASN A 275 -6.18 29.84 4.20
N GLY A 276 -5.68 31.03 4.52
CA GLY A 276 -4.95 31.28 5.77
C GLY A 276 -5.80 31.04 7.03
N TYR A 277 -7.08 31.40 7.01
CA TYR A 277 -8.02 31.06 8.08
C TYR A 277 -8.22 29.54 8.19
N MET A 278 -8.45 28.85 7.06
CA MET A 278 -8.61 27.39 7.06
C MET A 278 -7.35 26.68 7.56
N ASP A 279 -6.17 27.16 7.19
CA ASP A 279 -4.90 26.62 7.72
C ASP A 279 -4.81 26.81 9.24
N ALA A 280 -5.18 28.00 9.75
CA ALA A 280 -5.15 28.29 11.18
C ALA A 280 -6.04 27.35 12.00
N ILE A 281 -7.28 27.09 11.55
CA ILE A 281 -8.20 26.17 12.25
C ILE A 281 -7.89 24.68 12.03
N THR A 282 -7.20 24.33 10.95
CA THR A 282 -6.87 22.95 10.60
C THR A 282 -5.68 22.43 11.40
N GLN A 283 -4.67 23.27 11.60
CA GLN A 283 -3.42 22.83 12.24
C GLN A 283 -3.61 22.29 13.65
N PRO A 284 -4.43 22.90 14.55
CA PRO A 284 -4.73 22.32 15.86
C PRO A 284 -5.36 20.91 15.78
N VAL A 285 -6.24 20.68 14.81
CA VAL A 285 -6.89 19.38 14.61
C VAL A 285 -5.86 18.31 14.25
N LEU A 286 -4.97 18.62 13.30
CA LEU A 286 -3.92 17.69 12.85
C LEU A 286 -2.90 17.42 13.97
N ASN A 287 -2.54 18.42 14.77
CA ASN A 287 -1.62 18.28 15.89
C ASN A 287 -2.17 17.36 17.00
N ALA A 288 -3.51 17.29 17.13
CA ALA A 288 -4.22 16.44 18.07
C ALA A 288 -4.62 15.07 17.48
N ASP A 289 -4.01 14.65 16.37
CA ASP A 289 -4.35 13.42 15.62
C ASP A 289 -5.86 13.31 15.26
N GLY A 290 -6.54 14.44 15.19
CA GLY A 290 -7.91 14.55 14.73
C GLY A 290 -8.00 14.40 13.20
N MET A 291 -9.19 14.07 12.73
CA MET A 291 -9.48 13.93 11.31
C MET A 291 -10.43 15.04 10.85
N ILE A 292 -10.06 15.71 9.77
CA ILE A 292 -10.93 16.64 9.06
C ILE A 292 -11.84 15.84 8.14
N ILE A 293 -13.14 15.87 8.38
CA ILE A 293 -14.11 15.15 7.55
C ILE A 293 -14.42 15.96 6.28
N LYS A 294 -14.73 17.24 6.44
CA LYS A 294 -15.04 18.12 5.30
C LYS A 294 -15.07 19.59 5.70
N TYR A 295 -14.88 20.43 4.68
CA TYR A 295 -15.20 21.85 4.74
C TYR A 295 -16.58 22.07 4.09
N ILE A 296 -17.40 22.92 4.67
CA ILE A 296 -18.77 23.24 4.23
C ILE A 296 -18.85 24.75 4.06
N GLY A 297 -18.32 25.26 2.93
CA GLY A 297 -18.12 26.70 2.75
C GLY A 297 -17.01 27.21 3.67
N ASP A 298 -17.35 28.08 4.61
CA ASP A 298 -16.49 28.64 5.65
C ASP A 298 -16.54 27.83 6.98
N ALA A 299 -17.44 26.84 7.05
CA ALA A 299 -17.54 25.91 8.17
C ALA A 299 -16.66 24.68 7.97
N SER A 300 -16.30 24.01 9.06
CA SER A 300 -15.53 22.76 9.03
C SER A 300 -16.08 21.76 10.03
N MET A 301 -15.91 20.47 9.68
CA MET A 301 -16.29 19.34 10.51
C MET A 301 -15.09 18.45 10.79
N HIS A 302 -14.82 18.19 12.04
CA HIS A 302 -13.71 17.38 12.54
C HIS A 302 -14.19 16.30 13.47
N VAL A 303 -13.40 15.21 13.58
CA VAL A 303 -13.67 14.13 14.53
C VAL A 303 -12.39 13.69 15.24
N HIS A 304 -12.56 13.28 16.51
CA HIS A 304 -11.54 12.62 17.31
C HIS A 304 -11.99 11.19 17.66
N ASN A 305 -11.06 10.29 17.92
CA ASN A 305 -11.25 8.85 18.06
C ASN A 305 -11.59 8.16 16.72
N ALA A 306 -11.16 8.72 15.61
CA ALA A 306 -11.27 8.09 14.29
C ALA A 306 -10.27 8.70 13.30
N PRO A 307 -9.64 7.90 12.45
CA PRO A 307 -9.69 6.43 12.41
C PRO A 307 -8.85 5.76 13.52
N ASN A 308 -7.93 6.51 14.16
CA ASN A 308 -7.13 6.05 15.30
C ASN A 308 -8.00 5.92 16.56
N ASP A 309 -7.59 5.03 17.46
CA ASP A 309 -8.15 4.96 18.79
C ASP A 309 -7.54 6.06 19.67
N ASP A 310 -8.40 6.90 20.22
CA ASP A 310 -8.05 7.90 21.23
C ASP A 310 -8.98 7.73 22.44
N PRO A 311 -8.53 7.10 23.52
CA PRO A 311 -9.34 6.94 24.73
C PRO A 311 -9.78 8.27 25.36
N ASN A 312 -9.04 9.34 25.12
CA ASN A 312 -9.27 10.68 25.65
C ASN A 312 -9.88 11.63 24.61
N HIS A 313 -10.55 11.10 23.61
CA HIS A 313 -11.05 11.88 22.45
C HIS A 313 -11.92 13.08 22.81
N ALA A 314 -12.66 13.03 23.92
CA ALA A 314 -13.46 14.15 24.39
C ALA A 314 -12.56 15.31 24.85
N TYR A 315 -11.52 14.99 25.64
CA TYR A 315 -10.49 15.96 26.06
C TYR A 315 -9.76 16.54 24.86
N SER A 316 -9.32 15.67 23.93
CA SER A 316 -8.62 16.08 22.70
C SER A 316 -9.49 17.04 21.87
N ALA A 317 -10.79 16.78 21.73
CA ALA A 317 -11.70 17.63 20.98
C ALA A 317 -11.88 19.02 21.63
N VAL A 318 -12.06 19.06 22.97
CA VAL A 318 -12.22 20.32 23.69
C VAL A 318 -10.94 21.15 23.62
N LYS A 319 -9.78 20.53 23.88
CA LYS A 319 -8.47 21.16 23.75
C LYS A 319 -8.25 21.72 22.35
N THR A 320 -8.57 20.94 21.31
CA THR A 320 -8.51 21.39 19.92
C THR A 320 -9.37 22.60 19.67
N GLY A 321 -10.60 22.63 20.18
CA GLY A 321 -11.49 23.80 20.07
C GLY A 321 -10.89 25.09 20.68
N ILE A 322 -10.25 24.97 21.86
CA ILE A 322 -9.54 26.10 22.50
C ILE A 322 -8.35 26.54 21.65
N GLU A 323 -7.52 25.60 21.20
CA GLU A 323 -6.36 25.91 20.35
C GLU A 323 -6.76 26.53 19.00
N MET A 324 -7.88 26.12 18.42
CA MET A 324 -8.43 26.74 17.21
C MET A 324 -8.82 28.22 17.47
N LEU A 325 -9.47 28.52 18.60
CA LEU A 325 -9.80 29.91 18.97
C LEU A 325 -8.55 30.77 19.10
N ARG A 326 -7.51 30.26 19.78
CA ARG A 326 -6.21 30.93 19.90
C ARG A 326 -5.56 31.17 18.55
N ALA A 327 -5.58 30.17 17.66
CA ALA A 327 -5.03 30.28 16.32
C ALA A 327 -5.76 31.34 15.48
N VAL A 328 -7.09 31.50 15.64
CA VAL A 328 -7.87 32.57 15.00
C VAL A 328 -7.51 33.95 15.57
N GLU A 329 -7.24 34.06 16.86
CA GLU A 329 -6.75 35.32 17.47
C GLU A 329 -5.40 35.72 16.91
N GLU A 330 -4.45 34.76 16.81
CA GLU A 330 -3.15 35.00 16.18
C GLU A 330 -3.29 35.39 14.71
N PHE A 331 -4.14 34.70 13.95
CA PHE A 331 -4.46 35.03 12.57
C PHE A 331 -5.00 36.46 12.44
N ASN A 332 -5.84 36.92 13.35
CA ASN A 332 -6.39 38.26 13.38
C ASN A 332 -5.33 39.36 13.59
N ILE A 333 -4.19 39.07 14.16
CA ILE A 333 -3.07 40.03 14.26
C ILE A 333 -2.64 40.45 12.86
N GLU A 334 -2.48 39.48 11.96
CA GLU A 334 -2.11 39.73 10.56
C GLU A 334 -3.24 40.41 9.77
N VAL A 335 -4.51 40.00 9.97
CA VAL A 335 -5.68 40.60 9.33
C VAL A 335 -5.80 42.06 9.69
N LYS A 336 -5.63 42.40 10.97
CA LYS A 336 -5.65 43.82 11.45
C LYS A 336 -4.48 44.62 10.90
N ARG A 337 -3.28 44.01 10.77
CA ARG A 337 -2.12 44.68 10.18
C ARG A 337 -2.34 45.07 8.72
N GLN A 338 -3.17 44.28 8.01
CA GLN A 338 -3.59 44.56 6.64
C GLN A 338 -4.75 45.59 6.57
N GLY A 339 -5.18 46.15 7.69
CA GLY A 339 -6.28 47.11 7.75
C GLY A 339 -7.67 46.53 7.52
N ARG A 340 -7.79 45.19 7.70
CA ARG A 340 -9.05 44.45 7.49
C ARG A 340 -9.79 44.21 8.81
N PRO A 341 -11.12 44.04 8.76
CA PRO A 341 -11.89 43.68 9.95
C PRO A 341 -11.49 42.27 10.43
N PRO A 342 -11.39 42.09 11.76
CA PRO A 342 -11.08 40.78 12.31
C PRO A 342 -12.24 39.80 12.10
N VAL A 343 -11.91 38.50 12.06
CA VAL A 343 -12.88 37.43 12.00
C VAL A 343 -13.00 36.74 13.35
N GLY A 344 -14.15 36.14 13.62
CA GLY A 344 -14.36 35.27 14.77
C GLY A 344 -14.59 33.83 14.32
N MET A 345 -14.63 32.92 15.29
CA MET A 345 -15.01 31.55 15.09
C MET A 345 -16.02 31.11 16.16
N GLY A 346 -17.07 30.42 15.75
CA GLY A 346 -17.92 29.63 16.64
C GLY A 346 -17.56 28.18 16.54
N ALA A 347 -17.50 27.44 17.67
CA ALA A 347 -17.29 26.02 17.66
C ALA A 347 -18.26 25.27 18.57
N GLY A 348 -18.77 24.11 18.09
CA GLY A 348 -19.67 23.25 18.82
C GLY A 348 -19.15 21.82 18.87
N ILE A 349 -19.07 21.24 20.07
CA ILE A 349 -18.54 19.90 20.30
C ILE A 349 -19.61 19.02 20.92
N ASN A 350 -19.74 17.80 20.41
CA ASN A 350 -20.57 16.77 21.03
C ASN A 350 -19.92 15.39 20.93
N THR A 351 -20.07 14.60 21.98
CA THR A 351 -19.56 13.22 22.03
C THR A 351 -20.71 12.24 21.92
N GLY A 352 -20.53 11.17 21.17
CA GLY A 352 -21.51 10.10 21.05
C GLY A 352 -21.21 9.12 19.90
N ILE A 353 -22.14 8.22 19.68
CA ILE A 353 -21.99 7.19 18.65
C ILE A 353 -22.08 7.81 17.24
N GLY A 354 -21.07 7.54 16.44
CA GLY A 354 -21.01 7.84 15.00
C GLY A 354 -20.81 6.60 14.15
N TYR A 355 -21.29 6.67 12.92
CA TYR A 355 -21.07 5.68 11.87
C TYR A 355 -20.12 6.30 10.84
N LEU A 356 -18.89 5.80 10.79
CA LEU A 356 -17.82 6.31 9.93
C LEU A 356 -17.59 5.36 8.78
N GLY A 357 -17.35 5.86 7.60
CA GLY A 357 -17.03 5.04 6.44
C GLY A 357 -17.14 5.80 5.13
N GLU A 358 -16.90 5.07 4.05
CA GLU A 358 -17.04 5.61 2.70
C GLU A 358 -18.53 5.73 2.35
N MET A 359 -18.97 6.95 2.05
CA MET A 359 -20.37 7.29 1.79
C MET A 359 -20.49 8.09 0.50
N GLY A 360 -21.60 7.90 -0.22
CA GLY A 360 -21.86 8.66 -1.46
C GLY A 360 -22.52 7.81 -2.55
N SER A 361 -22.41 8.30 -3.78
CA SER A 361 -22.89 7.60 -4.97
C SER A 361 -21.81 6.71 -5.57
N THR A 362 -22.17 5.84 -6.52
CA THR A 362 -21.19 5.01 -7.26
C THR A 362 -20.10 5.81 -7.99
N SER A 363 -20.38 7.08 -8.32
CA SER A 363 -19.46 7.96 -9.04
C SER A 363 -18.72 8.95 -8.15
N ARG A 364 -19.23 9.22 -6.93
CA ARG A 364 -18.61 10.16 -6.00
C ARG A 364 -18.89 9.72 -4.56
N HIS A 365 -17.86 9.28 -3.89
CA HIS A 365 -17.87 8.92 -2.48
C HIS A 365 -16.72 9.60 -1.74
N SER A 366 -16.96 9.85 -0.47
CA SER A 366 -15.99 10.41 0.46
C SER A 366 -16.10 9.69 1.79
N TYR A 367 -15.05 9.73 2.57
CA TYR A 367 -15.12 9.30 3.96
C TYR A 367 -15.94 10.30 4.73
N ASP A 368 -16.98 9.85 5.41
CA ASP A 368 -17.92 10.73 6.13
C ASP A 368 -18.41 10.08 7.42
N VAL A 369 -19.15 10.85 8.21
CA VAL A 369 -19.69 10.45 9.50
C VAL A 369 -21.18 10.75 9.56
N LEU A 370 -21.96 9.75 9.99
CA LEU A 370 -23.40 9.90 10.24
C LEU A 370 -23.75 9.55 11.68
N GLY A 371 -24.78 10.16 12.20
CA GLY A 371 -25.30 9.87 13.53
C GLY A 371 -26.04 11.07 14.16
N ASP A 372 -26.85 10.78 15.17
CA ASP A 372 -27.55 11.82 15.95
C ASP A 372 -26.56 12.77 16.67
N SER A 373 -25.43 12.21 17.11
CA SER A 373 -24.32 12.96 17.72
C SER A 373 -23.73 14.02 16.80
N VAL A 374 -23.67 13.74 15.48
CA VAL A 374 -23.21 14.69 14.46
C VAL A 374 -24.18 15.86 14.32
N SER A 375 -25.48 15.55 14.18
CA SER A 375 -26.53 16.56 14.10
C SER A 375 -26.59 17.41 15.36
N THR A 376 -26.34 16.82 16.53
CA THR A 376 -26.31 17.51 17.82
C THR A 376 -25.12 18.48 17.86
N ALA A 377 -23.92 18.07 17.46
CA ALA A 377 -22.74 18.94 17.41
C ALA A 377 -22.95 20.16 16.49
N ALA A 378 -23.53 19.95 15.30
CA ALA A 378 -23.86 21.04 14.37
C ALA A 378 -24.88 22.03 14.98
N ARG A 379 -25.89 21.53 15.70
CA ARG A 379 -26.87 22.41 16.40
C ARG A 379 -26.20 23.18 17.53
N ILE A 380 -25.31 22.57 18.30
CA ILE A 380 -24.57 23.24 19.37
C ILE A 380 -23.72 24.37 18.78
N GLU A 381 -23.03 24.11 17.65
CA GLU A 381 -22.26 25.15 16.97
C GLU A 381 -23.16 26.33 16.57
N SER A 382 -24.31 26.08 15.91
CA SER A 382 -25.22 27.13 15.47
C SER A 382 -25.73 28.04 16.62
N LYS A 383 -25.77 27.51 17.85
CA LYS A 383 -26.15 28.26 19.05
C LYS A 383 -25.05 29.17 19.57
N CYS A 384 -23.81 28.97 19.17
CA CYS A 384 -22.72 29.85 19.58
C CYS A 384 -23.02 31.35 19.30
N LYS A 385 -23.61 31.66 18.13
CA LYS A 385 -23.98 33.03 17.76
C LYS A 385 -25.12 33.58 18.62
N GLU A 386 -26.12 32.75 18.89
CA GLU A 386 -27.30 33.14 19.67
C GLU A 386 -26.91 33.45 21.13
N TYR A 387 -26.06 32.64 21.73
CA TYR A 387 -25.61 32.82 23.11
C TYR A 387 -24.38 33.73 23.25
N GLY A 388 -23.82 34.23 22.17
CA GLY A 388 -22.61 35.07 22.24
C GLY A 388 -21.37 34.34 22.77
N CYS A 389 -21.35 33.01 22.70
CA CYS A 389 -20.23 32.15 23.12
C CYS A 389 -19.39 31.73 21.92
N LEU A 390 -18.10 31.51 22.14
CA LEU A 390 -17.17 31.07 21.08
C LEU A 390 -17.07 29.56 20.97
N LEU A 391 -17.13 28.84 22.11
CA LEU A 391 -17.02 27.39 22.17
C LEU A 391 -18.13 26.83 23.07
N LEU A 392 -18.98 25.98 22.50
CA LEU A 392 -20.03 25.28 23.22
C LEU A 392 -19.81 23.76 23.16
N VAL A 393 -20.10 23.08 24.25
CA VAL A 393 -20.06 21.60 24.32
C VAL A 393 -21.40 21.05 24.81
N GLY A 394 -21.77 19.87 24.30
CA GLY A 394 -22.92 19.14 24.79
C GLY A 394 -22.62 18.36 26.07
N ASP A 395 -23.70 18.01 26.80
CA ASP A 395 -23.62 17.30 28.09
C ASP A 395 -22.73 16.06 28.04
N ALA A 396 -22.81 15.23 26.99
CA ALA A 396 -22.00 14.03 26.88
C ALA A 396 -20.48 14.32 26.84
N THR A 397 -20.08 15.45 26.23
CA THR A 397 -18.67 15.90 26.24
C THR A 397 -18.31 16.46 27.61
N TYR A 398 -19.18 17.31 28.18
CA TYR A 398 -18.99 17.89 29.51
C TYR A 398 -18.76 16.80 30.59
N GLN A 399 -19.60 15.78 30.64
CA GLN A 399 -19.47 14.70 31.64
C GLN A 399 -18.13 13.96 31.59
N LYS A 400 -17.50 13.90 30.42
CA LYS A 400 -16.21 13.25 30.21
C LYS A 400 -15.00 14.17 30.52
N THR A 401 -15.22 15.48 30.59
CA THR A 401 -14.11 16.47 30.62
C THR A 401 -14.31 17.57 31.70
N LYS A 402 -15.33 17.45 32.52
CA LYS A 402 -15.67 18.47 33.52
C LYS A 402 -14.58 18.72 34.59
N ASP A 403 -13.73 17.71 34.81
CA ASP A 403 -12.63 17.79 35.76
C ASP A 403 -11.34 18.35 35.13
N ASP A 404 -11.33 18.50 33.78
CA ASP A 404 -10.15 18.94 33.01
C ASP A 404 -10.22 20.40 32.58
N PHE A 405 -11.42 20.98 32.45
CA PHE A 405 -11.62 22.34 31.94
C PHE A 405 -12.60 23.13 32.79
N PHE A 406 -12.53 24.46 32.69
CA PHE A 406 -13.47 25.33 33.35
C PHE A 406 -14.73 25.53 32.49
N TYR A 407 -15.88 25.16 33.03
CA TYR A 407 -17.17 25.19 32.36
C TYR A 407 -18.17 26.13 33.04
N LEU A 408 -19.00 26.78 32.23
CA LEU A 408 -20.22 27.43 32.70
C LEU A 408 -21.42 26.82 31.95
N LYS A 409 -22.49 26.50 32.68
CA LYS A 409 -23.73 26.03 32.04
C LYS A 409 -24.39 27.20 31.31
N VAL A 410 -24.73 27.02 30.04
CA VAL A 410 -25.31 28.07 29.18
C VAL A 410 -26.82 27.96 29.11
N ASP A 411 -27.33 26.78 28.78
CA ASP A 411 -28.78 26.53 28.65
C ASP A 411 -29.04 25.01 28.47
N ASP A 412 -30.33 24.66 28.35
CA ASP A 412 -30.77 23.30 27.98
C ASP A 412 -31.41 23.35 26.58
N LEU A 413 -30.78 22.66 25.62
CA LEU A 413 -31.26 22.60 24.23
C LEU A 413 -32.38 21.57 24.08
N ALA A 414 -33.56 22.04 23.65
CA ALA A 414 -34.62 21.14 23.23
C ALA A 414 -34.24 20.43 21.92
N VAL A 415 -34.12 19.09 21.96
CA VAL A 415 -33.87 18.28 20.80
C VAL A 415 -35.16 17.70 20.26
N LYS A 416 -35.48 17.95 18.99
CA LYS A 416 -36.69 17.46 18.34
C LYS A 416 -36.77 15.93 18.46
N GLY A 417 -37.81 15.44 19.16
CA GLY A 417 -38.03 14.00 19.43
C GLY A 417 -37.46 13.46 20.73
N LYS A 418 -36.87 14.32 21.59
CA LYS A 418 -36.52 13.96 22.97
C LYS A 418 -37.34 14.82 23.94
N SER A 419 -37.85 14.21 25.00
CA SER A 419 -38.63 14.86 26.05
C SER A 419 -37.77 15.63 27.08
N VAL A 420 -36.44 15.43 27.03
CA VAL A 420 -35.48 16.04 27.95
C VAL A 420 -34.49 16.86 27.14
N GLY A 421 -34.29 18.13 27.53
CA GLY A 421 -33.26 19.00 26.94
C GLY A 421 -31.85 18.45 27.16
N ILE A 422 -30.94 18.72 26.22
CA ILE A 422 -29.51 18.41 26.37
C ILE A 422 -28.84 19.66 26.94
N GLY A 423 -28.19 19.54 28.10
CA GLY A 423 -27.39 20.61 28.66
C GLY A 423 -26.26 21.05 27.73
N ILE A 424 -26.14 22.36 27.53
CA ILE A 424 -25.01 22.94 26.81
C ILE A 424 -24.17 23.78 27.75
N TYR A 425 -22.87 23.72 27.56
CA TYR A 425 -21.87 24.36 28.40
C TYR A 425 -20.90 25.14 27.53
N THR A 426 -20.45 26.31 28.01
CA THR A 426 -19.31 26.99 27.39
C THR A 426 -18.04 26.60 28.11
N VAL A 427 -16.96 26.53 27.37
CA VAL A 427 -15.60 26.28 27.88
C VAL A 427 -14.85 27.58 27.87
N LEU A 428 -14.22 27.90 28.98
CA LEU A 428 -13.33 29.05 29.08
C LEU A 428 -11.89 28.60 29.17
N ASP A 429 -11.01 29.32 28.47
CA ASP A 429 -9.58 29.02 28.45
C ASP A 429 -8.89 29.49 29.74
N ALA A 430 -9.01 28.68 30.80
CA ALA A 430 -8.48 29.15 32.07
C ALA A 430 -8.41 28.11 33.19
N GLN A 431 -7.88 26.95 32.95
CA GLN A 431 -7.66 25.96 34.01
C GLN A 431 -6.82 26.52 35.18
N GLU A 432 -5.89 27.42 34.89
CA GLU A 432 -5.04 28.10 35.89
C GLU A 432 -5.76 29.21 36.71
N LYS A 433 -6.96 29.63 36.26
CA LYS A 433 -7.75 30.72 36.87
C LYS A 433 -9.01 30.25 37.58
N MET A 434 -9.20 28.94 37.78
CA MET A 434 -10.43 28.40 38.37
C MET A 434 -10.72 28.96 39.76
N GLU A 435 -9.69 29.16 40.59
CA GLU A 435 -9.87 29.75 41.94
C GLU A 435 -10.27 31.24 41.84
N GLU A 436 -9.69 31.98 40.91
CA GLU A 436 -9.99 33.40 40.69
C GLU A 436 -11.42 33.61 40.21
N TRP A 437 -11.93 32.67 39.41
CA TRP A 437 -13.26 32.78 38.81
C TRP A 437 -14.37 32.08 39.58
N TYR A 438 -14.08 31.49 40.74
CA TYR A 438 -15.08 30.79 41.51
C TYR A 438 -16.27 31.63 41.92
N ASP A 439 -16.04 32.86 42.47
CA ASP A 439 -17.12 33.80 42.84
C ASP A 439 -17.98 34.23 41.65
N ALA A 440 -17.36 34.39 40.50
CA ALA A 440 -18.09 34.72 39.29
C ALA A 440 -18.90 33.54 38.74
N GLN A 441 -18.44 32.30 38.96
CA GLN A 441 -19.18 31.08 38.62
C GLN A 441 -20.43 30.94 39.49
N VAL A 442 -20.30 31.15 40.80
CA VAL A 442 -21.45 31.16 41.73
C VAL A 442 -22.45 32.23 41.35
N ALA A 443 -22.00 33.46 41.03
CA ALA A 443 -22.85 34.54 40.56
C ALA A 443 -23.53 34.24 39.20
N HIS A 444 -22.88 33.47 38.32
CA HIS A 444 -23.48 33.00 37.07
C HIS A 444 -24.65 32.04 37.32
N GLU A 445 -24.49 31.09 38.26
CA GLU A 445 -25.56 30.19 38.64
C GLU A 445 -26.72 30.92 39.29
N GLU A 446 -26.42 31.85 40.20
CA GLU A 446 -27.43 32.71 40.87
C GLU A 446 -28.23 33.54 39.85
N MET A 447 -27.59 34.04 38.78
CA MET A 447 -28.28 34.76 37.73
C MET A 447 -29.36 33.91 37.05
N HIS A 448 -29.09 32.65 36.80
CA HIS A 448 -30.06 31.70 36.23
C HIS A 448 -31.22 31.41 37.19
N GLU A 449 -30.97 31.33 38.52
CA GLU A 449 -32.00 31.15 39.51
C GLU A 449 -32.90 32.38 39.63
N LEU A 450 -32.31 33.56 39.61
CA LEU A 450 -33.06 34.83 39.66
C LEU A 450 -33.97 34.97 38.42
N TYR A 451 -33.47 34.59 37.26
CA TYR A 451 -34.26 34.61 36.02
C TYR A 451 -35.46 33.65 36.08
N ARG A 452 -35.26 32.40 36.55
CA ARG A 452 -36.36 31.45 36.75
C ARG A 452 -37.36 31.89 37.81
N ALA A 453 -36.90 32.60 38.84
CA ALA A 453 -37.73 33.19 39.86
C ALA A 453 -38.42 34.50 39.39
N GLN A 454 -38.33 34.86 38.11
CA GLN A 454 -38.89 36.07 37.52
C GLN A 454 -38.36 37.38 38.16
N LYS A 455 -37.21 37.32 38.85
CA LYS A 455 -36.52 38.48 39.43
C LYS A 455 -35.57 39.12 38.40
N PHE A 456 -36.16 39.61 37.31
CA PHE A 456 -35.41 40.07 36.14
C PHE A 456 -34.48 41.24 36.42
N ASP A 457 -34.89 42.23 37.30
CA ASP A 457 -34.05 43.38 37.62
C ASP A 457 -32.79 42.98 38.39
N GLU A 458 -32.90 42.01 39.31
CA GLU A 458 -31.76 41.45 40.04
C GLU A 458 -30.86 40.67 39.10
N ALA A 459 -31.43 39.86 38.21
CA ALA A 459 -30.68 39.11 37.19
C ALA A 459 -29.91 40.05 36.23
N ILE A 460 -30.54 41.17 35.76
CA ILE A 460 -29.88 42.18 34.93
C ILE A 460 -28.70 42.84 35.67
N ALA A 461 -28.89 43.19 36.95
CA ALA A 461 -27.83 43.80 37.75
C ALA A 461 -26.62 42.86 37.87
N LEU A 462 -26.89 41.57 38.02
CA LEU A 462 -25.85 40.51 38.10
C LEU A 462 -25.17 40.31 36.76
N CYS A 463 -25.91 40.23 35.65
CA CYS A 463 -25.37 40.21 34.31
C CYS A 463 -24.39 41.36 34.03
N LYS A 464 -24.78 42.59 34.36
CA LYS A 464 -23.92 43.79 34.18
C LYS A 464 -22.59 43.67 34.94
N LYS A 465 -22.62 43.08 36.15
CA LYS A 465 -21.40 42.80 36.92
C LYS A 465 -20.55 41.72 36.25
N LEU A 466 -21.18 40.68 35.73
CA LEU A 466 -20.51 39.54 35.09
C LEU A 466 -19.95 39.85 33.69
N GLU A 467 -20.41 40.90 33.00
CA GLU A 467 -19.86 41.32 31.69
C GLU A 467 -18.34 41.59 31.72
N THR A 468 -17.80 41.98 32.87
CA THR A 468 -16.36 42.21 33.08
C THR A 468 -15.61 41.03 33.68
N ALA A 469 -16.35 40.01 34.12
CA ALA A 469 -15.77 38.79 34.64
C ALA A 469 -15.21 37.90 33.51
N PHE A 470 -14.49 36.84 33.88
CA PHE A 470 -13.95 35.82 32.95
C PHE A 470 -13.13 36.45 31.81
N ASP A 471 -12.36 37.48 32.07
CA ASP A 471 -11.59 38.25 31.07
C ASP A 471 -12.44 38.73 29.87
N GLN A 472 -13.71 39.03 30.14
CA GLN A 472 -14.71 39.45 29.14
C GLN A 472 -15.09 38.39 28.09
N GLN A 473 -14.65 37.15 28.23
CA GLN A 473 -14.98 36.07 27.28
C GLN A 473 -16.50 35.82 27.20
N MET A 474 -17.24 36.10 28.28
CA MET A 474 -18.69 35.91 28.39
C MET A 474 -19.50 37.20 28.17
N ARG A 475 -18.89 38.30 27.74
CA ARG A 475 -19.58 39.57 27.58
C ARG A 475 -20.80 39.48 26.65
N GLY A 476 -20.67 38.82 25.50
CA GLY A 476 -21.77 38.66 24.55
C GLY A 476 -22.93 37.83 25.14
N TYR A 477 -22.61 36.84 25.94
CA TYR A 477 -23.59 36.04 26.65
C TYR A 477 -24.41 36.86 27.65
N TYR A 478 -23.77 37.64 28.51
CA TYR A 478 -24.49 38.47 29.51
C TYR A 478 -25.26 39.61 28.86
N SER A 479 -24.76 40.22 27.80
CA SER A 479 -25.49 41.19 27.00
C SER A 479 -26.80 40.60 26.45
N MET A 480 -26.76 39.40 25.89
CA MET A 480 -27.94 38.67 25.41
C MET A 480 -28.93 38.38 26.55
N TRP A 481 -28.42 37.98 27.74
CA TRP A 481 -29.29 37.73 28.90
C TRP A 481 -29.96 39.02 29.41
N ILE A 482 -29.27 40.16 29.38
CA ILE A 482 -29.88 41.46 29.71
C ILE A 482 -31.05 41.76 28.77
N GLU A 483 -30.85 41.60 27.44
CA GLU A 483 -31.91 41.78 26.44
C GLU A 483 -33.08 40.81 26.68
N ARG A 484 -32.79 39.56 26.98
CA ARG A 484 -33.79 38.53 27.27
C ARG A 484 -34.58 38.83 28.53
N CYS A 485 -33.94 39.28 29.60
CA CYS A 485 -34.60 39.68 30.81
C CYS A 485 -35.53 40.91 30.58
N GLU A 486 -35.02 41.93 29.86
CA GLU A 486 -35.84 43.12 29.51
C GLU A 486 -37.07 42.75 28.67
N PHE A 487 -36.90 41.80 27.72
CA PHE A 487 -38.04 41.29 26.94
C PHE A 487 -39.04 40.53 27.84
N GLN A 488 -38.59 39.66 28.72
CA GLN A 488 -39.47 38.86 29.57
C GLN A 488 -40.25 39.73 30.60
N LYS A 489 -39.72 40.85 31.06
CA LYS A 489 -40.43 41.84 31.88
C LYS A 489 -41.67 42.39 31.20
N THR A 490 -41.74 42.34 29.87
CA THR A 490 -42.90 42.83 29.11
C THR A 490 -43.94 41.74 28.84
N GLN A 491 -43.67 40.51 29.22
CA GLN A 491 -44.55 39.35 28.99
C GLN A 491 -45.39 39.04 30.24
N ASP A 492 -46.58 38.48 30.02
CA ASP A 492 -47.43 37.94 31.09
C ASP A 492 -47.06 36.49 31.34
N LEU A 493 -46.18 36.22 32.31
CA LEU A 493 -45.62 34.89 32.55
C LEU A 493 -46.43 34.20 33.71
N PRO A 494 -46.69 32.87 33.58
CA PRO A 494 -47.33 32.12 34.65
C PRO A 494 -46.46 32.03 35.89
N GLU A 495 -47.08 31.84 37.07
CA GLU A 495 -46.34 31.68 38.36
C GLU A 495 -45.41 30.45 38.37
N ASP A 496 -45.80 29.38 37.67
CA ASP A 496 -45.06 28.14 37.53
C ASP A 496 -44.15 28.10 36.28
N TRP A 497 -43.76 29.26 35.73
CA TRP A 497 -42.89 29.36 34.59
C TRP A 497 -41.49 28.73 34.87
N ASP A 498 -41.11 27.80 34.04
CA ASP A 498 -39.88 27.00 34.20
C ASP A 498 -38.60 27.70 33.72
N GLY A 499 -38.69 28.93 33.24
CA GLY A 499 -37.55 29.68 32.67
C GLY A 499 -37.34 29.41 31.16
N THR A 500 -38.25 28.68 30.52
CA THR A 500 -38.11 28.41 29.07
C THR A 500 -38.33 29.68 28.25
N PHE A 501 -37.34 30.01 27.40
CA PHE A 501 -37.44 31.10 26.44
C PHE A 501 -37.82 30.53 25.07
N ILE A 502 -38.98 30.95 24.56
CA ILE A 502 -39.45 30.62 23.21
C ILE A 502 -39.00 31.74 22.27
N ALA A 503 -38.00 31.49 21.42
CA ALA A 503 -37.55 32.44 20.43
C ALA A 503 -38.68 32.70 19.41
N THR A 504 -39.12 33.94 19.28
CA THR A 504 -40.19 34.38 18.36
C THR A 504 -39.69 34.64 16.95
N THR A 505 -38.40 34.63 16.71
CA THR A 505 -37.75 34.82 15.39
C THR A 505 -37.09 33.52 14.89
N LYS A 506 -37.37 33.21 13.61
CA LYS A 506 -36.69 32.11 12.90
C LYS A 506 -35.32 32.54 12.41
#